data_55e3f52b605f8bbaa6b18202fe3400ce
#
_entry.id   55e3f52b605f8bbaa6b18202fe3400ce
#
_cell.length_a   1.000
_cell.length_b   1.000
_cell.length_c   1.000
_cell.angle_alpha   90.00
_cell.angle_beta   90.00
_cell.angle_gamma   90.00
#
_symmetry.space_group_name_H-M   'P 1'
#
loop_
_entity.id
_entity.type
_entity.pdbx_description
1 polymer ?
#
loop_
_entity_poly.entity_id
_entity_poly.type
_entity_poly.pdbx_seq_one_letter_code
_entity_poly.pdbx_strand_id
1 'polypeptide(L)'
;MEKPTKRILSGVQPSGDLHLGNYLGAIKNFVTLQKEYECFFCVVDLHAITVWQDPKVLANKTREVTAAFIASGIDPNQNNIFVQSQVPQHAQLGWLFNCVARMGWLNRMTQFKDKAVSYTHLTLPTNGCV
;
A
#
# COMPACT_ATOMS: atom_id res chain seq x y z
N MET A 1 -6.78 15.15 -26.98
CA MET A 1 -7.84 14.80 -26.04
C MET A 1 -7.44 15.36 -24.70
N GLU A 2 -8.23 16.27 -24.14
CA GLU A 2 -8.02 16.74 -22.77
C GLU A 2 -8.19 15.57 -21.81
N LYS A 3 -7.19 15.35 -20.93
CA LYS A 3 -7.30 14.32 -19.88
C LYS A 3 -8.42 14.72 -18.92
N PRO A 4 -9.23 13.77 -18.47
CA PRO A 4 -10.29 14.06 -17.51
C PRO A 4 -9.70 14.68 -16.24
N THR A 5 -10.38 15.68 -15.70
CA THR A 5 -9.97 16.42 -14.49
C THR A 5 -10.01 15.60 -13.21
N LYS A 6 -10.57 14.39 -13.26
CA LYS A 6 -10.67 13.50 -12.09
C LYS A 6 -9.51 12.52 -12.03
N ARG A 7 -8.89 12.42 -10.86
CA ARG A 7 -7.77 11.52 -10.55
C ARG A 7 -8.20 10.37 -9.67
N ILE A 8 -7.65 9.21 -9.93
CA ILE A 8 -7.85 8.02 -9.11
C ILE A 8 -6.49 7.55 -8.61
N LEU A 9 -6.39 7.37 -7.30
CA LEU A 9 -5.26 6.68 -6.64
C LEU A 9 -5.78 5.39 -6.03
N SER A 10 -5.17 4.28 -6.41
CA SER A 10 -5.45 2.98 -5.81
C SER A 10 -4.20 2.12 -5.81
N GLY A 11 -4.20 1.06 -4.99
CA GLY A 11 -3.02 0.23 -4.89
C GLY A 11 -3.30 -1.20 -4.48
N VAL A 12 -2.31 -2.06 -4.72
CA VAL A 12 -2.31 -3.46 -4.30
C VAL A 12 -1.08 -3.72 -3.45
N GLN A 13 -1.28 -4.43 -2.35
CA GLN A 13 -0.21 -4.81 -1.43
C GLN A 13 0.54 -6.02 -2.00
N PRO A 14 1.89 -5.97 -2.06
CA PRO A 14 2.71 -7.07 -2.53
C PRO A 14 2.98 -8.10 -1.43
N SER A 15 1.91 -8.57 -0.77
CA SER A 15 1.97 -9.58 0.28
C SER A 15 1.17 -10.82 -0.11
N GLY A 16 1.76 -12.02 0.12
CA GLY A 16 1.17 -13.27 -0.30
C GLY A 16 1.16 -13.49 -1.82
N ASP A 17 0.48 -14.53 -2.27
CA ASP A 17 0.33 -14.82 -3.69
C ASP A 17 -0.86 -14.06 -4.28
N LEU A 18 -0.68 -13.56 -5.51
CA LEU A 18 -1.78 -12.99 -6.26
C LEU A 18 -2.81 -14.08 -6.56
N HIS A 19 -4.05 -13.83 -6.20
CA HIS A 19 -5.14 -14.76 -6.43
C HIS A 19 -6.29 -14.06 -7.17
N LEU A 20 -7.25 -14.86 -7.61
CA LEU A 20 -8.39 -14.38 -8.38
C LEU A 20 -9.15 -13.23 -7.70
N GLY A 21 -9.20 -13.21 -6.36
CA GLY A 21 -9.82 -12.12 -5.59
C GLY A 21 -9.11 -10.77 -5.78
N ASN A 22 -7.77 -10.74 -5.85
CA ASN A 22 -7.01 -9.53 -6.14
C ASN A 22 -7.33 -9.02 -7.56
N TYR A 23 -7.40 -9.93 -8.52
CA TYR A 23 -7.74 -9.59 -9.89
C TYR A 23 -9.16 -9.03 -10.02
N LEU A 24 -10.15 -9.74 -9.53
CA LEU A 24 -11.56 -9.35 -9.64
C LEU A 24 -11.91 -8.15 -8.78
N GLY A 25 -11.34 -8.06 -7.57
CA GLY A 25 -11.63 -7.00 -6.60
C GLY A 25 -10.95 -5.67 -6.90
N ALA A 26 -9.79 -5.69 -7.54
CA ALA A 26 -8.99 -4.49 -7.77
C ALA A 26 -8.55 -4.34 -9.23
N ILE A 27 -7.71 -5.24 -9.74
CA ILE A 27 -6.98 -5.03 -11.00
C ILE A 27 -7.94 -4.90 -12.20
N LYS A 28 -8.98 -5.72 -12.27
CA LYS A 28 -10.00 -5.62 -13.31
C LYS A 28 -10.67 -4.23 -13.35
N ASN A 29 -10.92 -3.66 -12.18
CA ASN A 29 -11.50 -2.32 -12.09
C ASN A 29 -10.50 -1.26 -12.56
N PHE A 30 -9.20 -1.41 -12.27
CA PHE A 30 -8.15 -0.51 -12.75
C PHE A 30 -8.11 -0.44 -14.27
N VAL A 31 -8.20 -1.61 -14.95
CA VAL A 31 -8.25 -1.69 -16.41
C VAL A 31 -9.45 -0.93 -17.01
N THR A 32 -10.56 -0.92 -16.31
CA THR A 32 -11.75 -0.16 -16.76
C THR A 32 -11.57 1.35 -16.50
N LEU A 33 -11.11 1.72 -15.31
CA LEU A 33 -10.99 3.11 -14.87
C LEU A 33 -9.94 3.91 -15.65
N GLN A 34 -8.88 3.26 -16.14
CA GLN A 34 -7.84 3.94 -16.91
C GLN A 34 -8.35 4.60 -18.20
N LYS A 35 -9.52 4.19 -18.70
CA LYS A 35 -10.12 4.75 -19.91
C LYS A 35 -10.77 6.12 -19.69
N GLU A 36 -11.18 6.38 -18.45
CA GLU A 36 -12.01 7.55 -18.11
C GLU A 36 -11.28 8.53 -17.19
N TYR A 37 -10.24 8.09 -16.48
CA TYR A 37 -9.60 8.86 -15.42
C TYR A 37 -8.08 8.94 -15.60
N GLU A 38 -7.47 9.95 -15.01
CA GLU A 38 -6.01 9.99 -14.79
C GLU A 38 -5.70 9.08 -13.59
N CYS A 39 -5.09 7.92 -13.87
CA CYS A 39 -4.92 6.89 -12.85
C CYS A 39 -3.49 6.82 -12.32
N PHE A 40 -3.39 6.60 -11.01
CA PHE A 40 -2.18 6.36 -10.25
C PHE A 40 -2.31 5.01 -9.55
N PHE A 41 -1.65 3.99 -10.07
CA PHE A 41 -1.68 2.64 -9.53
C PHE A 41 -0.40 2.36 -8.75
N CYS A 42 -0.56 2.14 -7.46
CA CYS A 42 0.52 1.99 -6.50
C CYS A 42 0.71 0.53 -6.08
N VAL A 43 1.94 0.05 -6.13
CA VAL A 43 2.32 -1.16 -5.39
C VAL A 43 2.73 -0.72 -4.00
N VAL A 44 1.90 -1.03 -2.99
CA VAL A 44 2.02 -0.46 -1.63
C VAL A 44 2.93 -1.32 -0.74
N ASP A 45 4.22 -1.32 -1.05
CA ASP A 45 5.26 -2.04 -0.33
C ASP A 45 5.49 -1.48 1.09
N LEU A 46 5.38 -0.16 1.29
CA LEU A 46 5.44 0.43 2.65
C LEU A 46 4.28 -0.03 3.52
N HIS A 47 3.11 -0.30 2.93
CA HIS A 47 2.01 -0.88 3.69
C HIS A 47 2.26 -2.35 4.02
N ALA A 48 2.92 -3.09 3.13
CA ALA A 48 3.26 -4.49 3.36
C ALA A 48 4.18 -4.68 4.58
N ILE A 49 5.16 -3.80 4.78
CA ILE A 49 6.10 -3.88 5.91
C ILE A 49 5.51 -3.50 7.26
N THR A 50 4.23 -3.12 7.34
CA THR A 50 3.53 -3.00 8.63
C THR A 50 3.38 -4.36 9.35
N VAL A 51 3.62 -5.46 8.63
CA VAL A 51 3.81 -6.81 9.14
C VAL A 51 5.17 -7.27 8.63
N TRP A 52 5.89 -8.05 9.44
CA TRP A 52 7.23 -8.51 9.04
C TRP A 52 7.21 -9.22 7.68
N GLN A 53 8.14 -8.84 6.81
CA GLN A 53 8.33 -9.40 5.48
C GLN A 53 9.80 -9.75 5.27
N ASP A 54 10.09 -10.89 4.63
CA ASP A 54 11.43 -11.15 4.11
C ASP A 54 11.74 -10.16 2.97
N PRO A 55 12.88 -9.41 3.04
CA PRO A 55 13.18 -8.38 2.05
C PRO A 55 13.31 -8.90 0.62
N LYS A 56 13.86 -10.12 0.45
CA LYS A 56 14.01 -10.71 -0.88
C LYS A 56 12.66 -11.14 -1.46
N VAL A 57 11.82 -11.72 -0.62
CA VAL A 57 10.45 -12.10 -1.00
C VAL A 57 9.65 -10.87 -1.35
N LEU A 58 9.69 -9.82 -0.53
CA LEU A 58 8.98 -8.57 -0.77
C LEU A 58 9.39 -7.92 -2.10
N ALA A 59 10.71 -7.86 -2.39
CA ALA A 59 11.21 -7.31 -3.64
C ALA A 59 10.69 -8.09 -4.88
N ASN A 60 10.63 -9.42 -4.79
CA ASN A 60 10.09 -10.26 -5.85
C ASN A 60 8.58 -10.06 -6.02
N LYS A 61 7.84 -10.05 -4.91
CA LYS A 61 6.38 -9.83 -4.92
C LYS A 61 6.01 -8.45 -5.47
N THR A 62 6.80 -7.42 -5.18
CA THR A 62 6.62 -6.08 -5.76
C THR A 62 6.71 -6.13 -7.29
N ARG A 63 7.69 -6.85 -7.85
CA ARG A 63 7.81 -7.05 -9.30
C ARG A 63 6.66 -7.87 -9.88
N GLU A 64 6.25 -8.94 -9.19
CA GLU A 64 5.13 -9.79 -9.62
C GLU A 64 3.82 -8.99 -9.71
N VAL A 65 3.50 -8.17 -8.70
CA VAL A 65 2.31 -7.32 -8.72
C VAL A 65 2.37 -6.29 -9.85
N THR A 66 3.54 -5.68 -10.07
CA THR A 66 3.72 -4.73 -11.17
C THR A 66 3.52 -5.41 -12.52
N ALA A 67 4.12 -6.60 -12.71
CA ALA A 67 3.94 -7.40 -13.93
C ALA A 67 2.47 -7.80 -14.14
N ALA A 68 1.76 -8.16 -13.06
CA ALA A 68 0.35 -8.50 -13.13
C ALA A 68 -0.52 -7.30 -13.54
N PHE A 69 -0.21 -6.08 -13.12
CA PHE A 69 -0.88 -4.86 -13.58
C PHE A 69 -0.78 -4.74 -15.10
N ILE A 70 0.43 -4.84 -15.63
CA ILE A 70 0.70 -4.71 -17.08
C ILE A 70 0.06 -5.85 -17.85
N ALA A 71 0.24 -7.09 -17.39
CA ALA A 71 -0.33 -8.28 -18.02
C ALA A 71 -1.87 -8.29 -18.04
N SER A 72 -2.49 -7.62 -17.08
CA SER A 72 -3.95 -7.49 -17.01
C SER A 72 -4.50 -6.38 -17.93
N GLY A 73 -3.64 -5.61 -18.58
CA GLY A 73 -4.04 -4.60 -19.56
C GLY A 73 -3.98 -3.16 -19.05
N ILE A 74 -3.28 -2.88 -17.96
CA ILE A 74 -2.96 -1.50 -17.56
C ILE A 74 -1.81 -1.01 -18.44
N ASP A 75 -2.05 0.07 -19.19
CA ASP A 75 -1.04 0.66 -20.07
C ASP A 75 -0.11 1.59 -19.27
N PRO A 76 1.19 1.24 -19.13
CA PRO A 76 2.13 2.07 -18.37
C PRO A 76 2.51 3.38 -19.09
N ASN A 77 2.20 3.52 -20.38
CA ASN A 77 2.46 4.76 -21.13
C ASN A 77 1.35 5.80 -20.92
N GLN A 78 0.18 5.37 -20.51
CA GLN A 78 -0.99 6.23 -20.29
C GLN A 78 -1.29 6.45 -18.83
N ASN A 79 -0.80 5.58 -17.95
CA ASN A 79 -1.10 5.59 -16.52
C ASN A 79 0.18 5.64 -15.69
N ASN A 80 0.06 6.16 -14.48
CA ASN A 80 1.17 6.18 -13.52
C ASN A 80 1.15 4.88 -12.71
N ILE A 81 2.09 3.98 -12.98
CA ILE A 81 2.36 2.81 -12.14
C ILE A 81 3.62 3.08 -11.34
N PHE A 82 3.56 2.94 -10.03
CA PHE A 82 4.71 3.22 -9.18
C PHE A 82 4.73 2.34 -7.93
N VAL A 83 5.91 2.21 -7.33
CA VAL A 83 6.12 1.55 -6.04
C VAL A 83 6.13 2.63 -4.96
N GLN A 84 5.39 2.43 -3.89
CA GLN A 84 5.18 3.42 -2.83
C GLN A 84 6.48 3.92 -2.21
N SER A 85 7.44 3.02 -1.96
CA SER A 85 8.75 3.39 -1.39
C SER A 85 9.61 4.28 -2.29
N GLN A 86 9.29 4.36 -3.59
CA GLN A 86 9.97 5.26 -4.53
C GLN A 86 9.45 6.70 -4.47
N VAL A 87 8.41 6.95 -3.66
CA VAL A 87 7.82 8.27 -3.42
C VAL A 87 8.07 8.65 -1.96
N PRO A 88 9.23 9.22 -1.60
CA PRO A 88 9.59 9.50 -0.20
C PRO A 88 8.60 10.42 0.51
N GLN A 89 7.84 11.22 -0.23
CA GLN A 89 6.82 12.11 0.31
C GLN A 89 5.70 11.36 1.06
N HIS A 90 5.42 10.11 0.72
CA HIS A 90 4.45 9.29 1.46
C HIS A 90 4.93 9.04 2.91
N ALA A 91 6.20 8.71 3.10
CA ALA A 91 6.78 8.50 4.42
C ALA A 91 6.91 9.84 5.18
N GLN A 92 7.31 10.91 4.49
CA GLN A 92 7.42 12.25 5.07
C GLN A 92 6.08 12.76 5.56
N LEU A 93 5.02 12.62 4.76
CA LEU A 93 3.67 13.00 5.16
C LEU A 93 3.16 12.14 6.33
N GLY A 94 3.46 10.83 6.31
CA GLY A 94 3.18 9.92 7.41
C GLY A 94 3.84 10.39 8.72
N TRP A 95 5.09 10.84 8.67
CA TRP A 95 5.78 11.41 9.83
C TRP A 95 5.11 12.67 10.34
N LEU A 96 4.75 13.61 9.45
CA LEU A 96 4.04 14.83 9.83
C LEU A 96 2.71 14.52 10.53
N PHE A 97 1.94 13.55 10.01
CA PHE A 97 0.71 13.11 10.66
C PHE A 97 0.95 12.49 12.03
N ASN A 98 2.03 11.70 12.20
CA ASN A 98 2.38 11.16 13.50
C ASN A 98 2.68 12.26 14.54
N CYS A 99 3.27 13.39 14.12
CA CYS A 99 3.55 14.51 15.01
C CYS A 99 2.29 15.24 15.50
N VAL A 100 1.21 15.23 14.71
CA VAL A 100 -0.04 15.94 15.04
C VAL A 100 -1.17 15.03 15.47
N ALA A 101 -1.06 13.73 15.21
CA ALA A 101 -2.09 12.75 15.57
C ALA A 101 -2.23 12.63 17.09
N ARG A 102 -3.49 12.66 17.56
CA ARG A 102 -3.80 12.48 18.97
C ARG A 102 -4.21 11.04 19.23
N MET A 103 -3.67 10.45 20.32
CA MET A 103 -4.01 9.06 20.71
C MET A 103 -5.52 8.85 20.85
N GLY A 104 -6.27 9.84 21.32
CA GLY A 104 -7.73 9.77 21.42
C GLY A 104 -8.44 9.61 20.06
N TRP A 105 -7.82 10.07 18.96
CA TRP A 105 -8.36 9.84 17.62
C TRP A 105 -8.07 8.41 17.15
N LEU A 106 -6.84 7.94 17.37
CA LEU A 106 -6.40 6.60 17.00
C LEU A 106 -7.21 5.52 17.74
N ASN A 107 -7.48 5.74 19.03
CA ASN A 107 -8.28 4.83 19.86
C ASN A 107 -9.75 4.69 19.41
N ARG A 108 -10.24 5.56 18.53
CA ARG A 108 -11.57 5.42 17.89
C ARG A 108 -11.57 4.56 16.65
N MET A 109 -10.39 4.29 16.08
CA MET A 109 -10.26 3.48 14.87
C MET A 109 -10.20 1.99 15.23
N THR A 110 -11.10 1.19 14.66
CA THR A 110 -11.14 -0.26 14.88
C THR A 110 -9.83 -0.92 14.48
N GLN A 111 -9.31 -0.60 13.29
CA GLN A 111 -8.04 -1.15 12.81
C GLN A 111 -6.84 -0.83 13.73
N PHE A 112 -6.82 0.37 14.33
CA PHE A 112 -5.77 0.72 15.30
C PHE A 112 -5.88 -0.15 16.56
N LYS A 113 -7.09 -0.36 17.08
CA LYS A 113 -7.32 -1.23 18.24
C LYS A 113 -6.88 -2.67 17.97
N ASP A 114 -7.27 -3.23 16.83
CA ASP A 114 -6.94 -4.61 16.47
C ASP A 114 -5.41 -4.80 16.35
N LYS A 115 -4.72 -3.86 15.72
CA LYS A 115 -3.26 -3.90 15.62
C LYS A 115 -2.56 -3.62 16.94
N ALA A 116 -3.06 -2.68 17.75
CA ALA A 116 -2.48 -2.36 19.06
C ALA A 116 -2.54 -3.56 20.02
N VAL A 117 -3.60 -4.35 19.99
CA VAL A 117 -3.71 -5.60 20.76
C VAL A 117 -2.62 -6.60 20.36
N SER A 118 -2.33 -6.73 19.08
CA SER A 118 -1.24 -7.60 18.61
C SER A 118 0.14 -7.16 19.14
N TYR A 119 0.37 -5.87 19.35
CA TYR A 119 1.62 -5.34 19.91
C TYR A 119 1.74 -5.49 21.42
N THR A 120 0.65 -5.58 22.15
CA THR A 120 0.68 -5.77 23.62
C THR A 120 1.18 -7.15 24.04
N HIS A 121 1.23 -8.12 23.12
CA HIS A 121 1.83 -9.44 23.35
C HIS A 121 3.35 -9.49 23.04
N LEU A 122 3.91 -8.45 22.45
CA LEU A 122 5.34 -8.24 22.35
C LEU A 122 5.81 -7.51 23.61
N THR A 123 5.89 -8.23 24.72
CA THR A 123 6.68 -7.76 25.84
C THR A 123 8.13 -7.72 25.36
N LEU A 124 8.62 -6.51 25.09
CA LEU A 124 10.06 -6.30 25.01
C LEU A 124 10.63 -6.83 26.35
N PRO A 125 11.64 -7.71 26.32
CA PRO A 125 12.32 -8.06 27.54
C PRO A 125 12.97 -6.77 28.07
N THR A 126 12.35 -6.18 29.10
CA THR A 126 12.99 -5.14 29.89
C THR A 126 14.09 -5.82 30.69
N ASN A 127 15.21 -6.11 30.03
CA ASN A 127 16.43 -6.35 30.77
C ASN A 127 16.83 -5.02 31.37
N GLY A 128 16.63 -4.93 32.67
CA GLY A 128 17.03 -3.78 33.43
C GLY A 128 18.50 -3.44 33.18
N CYS A 129 18.74 -2.25 32.70
CA CYS A 129 20.01 -1.62 32.92
C CYS A 129 20.05 -1.16 34.38
N VAL A 130 20.83 -1.84 35.16
CA VAL A 130 21.37 -1.33 36.44
C VAL A 130 22.45 -0.32 36.09
#